data_4338706a8de17ab60697c5f0136f6fb3
#
_entry.id   4338706a8de17ab60697c5f0136f6fb3
#
_cell.length_a   1.000
_cell.length_b   1.000
_cell.length_c   1.000
_cell.angle_alpha   90.00
_cell.angle_beta   90.00
_cell.angle_gamma   90.00
#
_symmetry.space_group_name_H-M   'P 1'
#
loop_
_entity.id
_entity.type
_entity.pdbx_description
1 polymer ?
#
loop_
_entity_poly.entity_id
_entity_poly.type
_entity_poly.pdbx_seq_one_letter_code
_entity_poly.pdbx_strand_id
1 'polypeptide(L)'
;MKVLKKKQLAQKRRWRVRNKVSGTPERPRLSVCFSNKHIYAQCIDDTVGKTVVALCTTSKELDGEKILPNVAGAQTLGAKFGDKLKAAGVSAVVFDRGSRTYHGCVKSFADAVRAAGINF
;
A
#
# COMPACT_ATOMS: atom_id res chain seq x y z
N MET A 1 3.85 26.29 12.61
CA MET A 1 4.99 25.54 13.17
C MET A 1 4.70 24.09 13.47
N LYS A 2 3.64 23.82 14.22
CA LYS A 2 3.29 22.43 14.58
C LYS A 2 3.02 21.52 13.38
N VAL A 3 2.32 22.03 12.35
CA VAL A 3 2.01 21.27 11.13
C VAL A 3 3.28 20.96 10.35
N LEU A 4 4.19 21.92 10.21
CA LEU A 4 5.46 21.71 9.52
C LEU A 4 6.31 20.67 10.24
N LYS A 5 6.37 20.73 11.57
CA LYS A 5 7.10 19.76 12.38
C LYS A 5 6.52 18.35 12.21
N LYS A 6 5.19 18.21 12.18
CA LYS A 6 4.53 16.92 11.94
C LYS A 6 4.90 16.34 10.58
N LYS A 7 4.93 17.17 9.54
CA LYS A 7 5.33 16.74 8.19
C LYS A 7 6.78 16.31 8.14
N GLN A 8 7.67 17.02 8.82
CA GLN A 8 9.08 16.66 8.89
C GLN A 8 9.29 15.32 9.61
N LEU A 9 8.58 15.09 10.72
CA LEU A 9 8.65 13.83 11.46
C LEU A 9 8.10 12.66 10.64
N ALA A 10 7.00 12.88 9.91
CA ALA A 10 6.43 11.87 9.03
C ALA A 10 7.41 11.50 7.92
N GLN A 11 8.10 12.49 7.34
CA GLN A 11 9.11 12.23 6.31
C GLN A 11 10.30 11.45 6.86
N LYS A 12 10.76 11.75 8.06
CA LYS A 12 11.82 11.00 8.72
C LYS A 12 11.42 9.54 8.95
N ARG A 13 10.16 9.30 9.34
CA ARG A 13 9.64 7.93 9.50
C ARG A 13 9.62 7.19 8.16
N ARG A 14 9.18 7.85 7.07
CA ARG A 14 9.21 7.25 5.73
C ARG A 14 10.63 6.89 5.31
N TRP A 15 11.58 7.79 5.51
CA TRP A 15 12.99 7.53 5.18
C TRP A 15 13.54 6.34 5.97
N ARG A 16 13.19 6.23 7.25
CA ARG A 16 13.64 5.13 8.11
C ARG A 16 13.14 3.78 7.58
N VAL A 17 11.88 3.71 7.16
CA VAL A 17 11.31 2.51 6.57
C VAL A 17 11.95 2.22 5.21
N ARG A 18 12.13 3.25 4.37
CA ARG A 18 12.72 3.10 3.04
C ARG A 18 14.18 2.64 3.07
N ASN A 19 14.91 2.93 4.12
CA ASN A 19 16.28 2.41 4.28
C ASN A 19 16.31 0.89 4.44
N LYS A 20 15.20 0.29 4.88
CA LYS A 20 15.09 -1.15 5.11
C LYS A 20 14.30 -1.87 4.02
N VAL A 21 13.57 -1.13 3.18
CA VAL A 21 12.63 -1.69 2.22
C VAL A 21 12.98 -1.21 0.82
N SER A 22 13.26 -2.16 -0.08
CA SER A 22 13.52 -1.87 -1.48
C SER A 22 12.89 -2.95 -2.34
N GLY A 23 12.15 -2.54 -3.38
CA GLY A 23 11.48 -3.47 -4.28
C GLY A 23 12.41 -4.00 -5.37
N THR A 24 12.28 -5.28 -5.69
CA THR A 24 12.98 -5.95 -6.80
C THR A 24 11.95 -6.54 -7.75
N PRO A 25 12.33 -6.99 -8.97
CA PRO A 25 11.36 -7.64 -9.86
C PRO A 25 10.69 -8.87 -9.25
N GLU A 26 11.43 -9.65 -8.44
CA GLU A 26 10.90 -10.85 -7.78
C GLU A 26 10.01 -10.52 -6.58
N ARG A 27 10.32 -9.43 -5.88
CA ARG A 27 9.58 -8.97 -4.71
C ARG A 27 9.41 -7.46 -4.77
N PRO A 28 8.47 -6.97 -5.59
CA PRO A 28 8.23 -5.52 -5.69
C PRO A 28 7.80 -4.94 -4.35
N ARG A 29 8.03 -3.65 -4.19
CA ARG A 29 7.63 -2.93 -2.97
C ARG A 29 6.14 -2.58 -3.03
N LEU A 30 5.36 -3.11 -2.09
CA LEU A 30 3.96 -2.76 -1.93
C LEU A 30 3.86 -1.54 -1.01
N SER A 31 3.46 -0.41 -1.57
CA SER A 31 3.29 0.84 -0.84
C SER A 31 1.81 1.16 -0.71
N VAL A 32 1.35 1.46 0.51
CA VAL A 32 -0.01 1.88 0.77
C VAL A 32 0.00 3.24 1.46
N CYS A 33 -0.88 4.13 1.01
CA CYS A 33 -1.02 5.46 1.57
C CYS A 33 -2.50 5.74 1.87
N PHE A 34 -2.78 6.18 3.11
CA PHE A 34 -4.11 6.57 3.54
C PHE A 34 -4.19 8.08 3.61
N SER A 35 -5.13 8.68 2.86
CA SER A 35 -5.47 10.09 2.99
C SER A 35 -6.77 10.23 3.78
N ASN A 36 -7.25 11.47 3.94
CA ASN A 36 -8.50 11.72 4.68
C ASN A 36 -9.73 11.07 4.03
N LYS A 37 -9.72 10.87 2.71
CA LYS A 37 -10.88 10.38 1.96
C LYS A 37 -10.60 9.12 1.16
N HIS A 38 -9.36 8.79 0.90
CA HIS A 38 -8.98 7.74 -0.05
C HIS A 38 -7.82 6.89 0.43
N ILE A 39 -7.72 5.70 -0.15
CA ILE A 39 -6.61 4.79 0.04
C ILE A 39 -5.94 4.59 -1.31
N TYR A 40 -4.60 4.66 -1.34
CA TYR A 40 -3.79 4.47 -2.54
C TYR A 40 -2.85 3.31 -2.31
N ALA A 41 -2.82 2.35 -3.23
CA ALA A 41 -1.93 1.21 -3.15
C ALA A 41 -1.15 1.06 -4.46
N GLN A 42 0.16 0.82 -4.35
CA GLN A 42 1.04 0.65 -5.50
C GLN A 42 2.03 -0.47 -5.23
N CYS A 43 2.34 -1.23 -6.27
CA CYS A 43 3.39 -2.22 -6.26
C CYS A 43 4.50 -1.75 -7.19
N ILE A 44 5.68 -1.48 -6.67
CA ILE A 44 6.75 -0.76 -7.37
C ILE A 44 8.01 -1.60 -7.46
N ASP A 45 8.58 -1.69 -8.67
CA ASP A 45 9.93 -2.22 -8.89
C ASP A 45 10.92 -1.06 -8.78
N ASP A 46 11.64 -1.00 -7.66
CA ASP A 46 12.59 0.10 -7.40
C ASP A 46 13.86 0.02 -8.25
N THR A 47 14.15 -1.12 -8.86
CA THR A 47 15.36 -1.25 -9.70
C THR A 47 15.25 -0.41 -10.97
N VAL A 48 14.04 -0.23 -11.50
CA VAL A 48 13.77 0.57 -12.70
C VAL A 48 12.81 1.73 -12.44
N GLY A 49 12.34 1.89 -11.21
CA GLY A 49 11.41 2.95 -10.85
C GLY A 49 10.04 2.82 -11.52
N LYS A 50 9.58 1.59 -11.76
CA LYS A 50 8.32 1.33 -12.46
C LYS A 50 7.25 0.81 -11.51
N THR A 51 6.03 1.39 -11.60
CA THR A 51 4.86 0.86 -10.90
C THR A 51 4.29 -0.32 -11.69
N VAL A 52 4.33 -1.50 -11.09
CA VAL A 52 3.86 -2.74 -11.71
C VAL A 52 2.33 -2.83 -11.66
N VAL A 53 1.75 -2.56 -10.49
CA VAL A 53 0.30 -2.59 -10.25
C VAL A 53 -0.07 -1.42 -9.36
N ALA A 54 -1.19 -0.76 -9.65
CA ALA A 54 -1.71 0.33 -8.84
C ALA A 54 -3.22 0.22 -8.71
N LEU A 55 -3.75 0.60 -7.55
CA LEU A 55 -5.19 0.65 -7.30
C LEU A 55 -5.43 1.70 -6.22
N CYS A 56 -6.49 2.48 -6.37
CA CYS A 56 -6.91 3.42 -5.34
C CYS A 56 -8.44 3.51 -5.32
N THR A 57 -8.99 4.09 -4.25
CA THR A 57 -10.44 4.20 -4.10
C THR A 57 -11.08 5.14 -5.12
N THR A 58 -10.27 5.93 -5.85
CA THR A 58 -10.74 6.78 -6.94
C THR A 58 -10.65 6.10 -8.32
N SER A 59 -10.13 4.87 -8.40
CA SER A 59 -9.97 4.16 -9.67
C SER A 59 -11.32 3.88 -10.32
N LYS A 60 -11.37 3.95 -11.64
CA LYS A 60 -12.57 3.61 -12.41
C LYS A 60 -13.04 2.19 -12.18
N GLU A 61 -12.12 1.27 -11.90
CA GLU A 61 -12.42 -0.12 -11.56
C GLU A 61 -13.34 -0.24 -10.34
N LEU A 62 -13.34 0.77 -9.47
CA LEU A 62 -14.11 0.80 -8.24
C LEU A 62 -15.27 1.80 -8.31
N ASP A 63 -15.63 2.26 -9.50
CA ASP A 63 -16.77 3.16 -9.68
C ASP A 63 -18.05 2.50 -9.18
N GLY A 64 -18.82 3.25 -8.37
CA GLY A 64 -20.02 2.74 -7.74
C GLY A 64 -19.79 2.06 -6.40
N GLU A 65 -18.57 1.77 -6.02
CA GLU A 65 -18.23 1.23 -4.71
C GLU A 65 -17.76 2.35 -3.79
N LYS A 66 -18.35 2.41 -2.60
CA LYS A 66 -17.98 3.40 -1.60
C LYS A 66 -16.99 2.78 -0.62
N ILE A 67 -15.72 2.96 -0.91
CA ILE A 67 -14.63 2.45 -0.06
C ILE A 67 -14.03 3.61 0.71
N LEU A 68 -14.17 3.58 2.03
CA LEU A 68 -13.66 4.63 2.91
C LEU A 68 -12.28 4.25 3.46
N PRO A 69 -11.44 5.24 3.86
CA PRO A 69 -10.12 4.96 4.45
C PRO A 69 -10.23 4.53 5.92
N ASN A 70 -10.91 3.42 6.17
CA ASN A 70 -11.07 2.81 7.48
C ASN A 70 -10.72 1.31 7.40
N VAL A 71 -10.90 0.59 8.50
CA VAL A 71 -10.55 -0.84 8.57
C VAL A 71 -11.34 -1.65 7.53
N ALA A 72 -12.64 -1.44 7.43
CA ALA A 72 -13.48 -2.16 6.47
C ALA A 72 -13.09 -1.84 5.02
N GLY A 73 -12.84 -0.56 4.72
CA GLY A 73 -12.38 -0.14 3.39
C GLY A 73 -11.01 -0.70 3.04
N ALA A 74 -10.10 -0.75 4.03
CA ALA A 74 -8.77 -1.33 3.85
C ALA A 74 -8.85 -2.82 3.52
N GLN A 75 -9.73 -3.56 4.18
CA GLN A 75 -9.94 -4.98 3.90
C GLN A 75 -10.48 -5.19 2.49
N THR A 76 -11.47 -4.41 2.08
CA THR A 76 -12.07 -4.49 0.75
C THR A 76 -11.03 -4.19 -0.35
N LEU A 77 -10.32 -3.08 -0.20
CA LEU A 77 -9.29 -2.69 -1.18
C LEU A 77 -8.13 -3.67 -1.21
N GLY A 78 -7.71 -4.17 -0.04
CA GLY A 78 -6.64 -5.16 0.06
C GLY A 78 -6.96 -6.45 -0.66
N ALA A 79 -8.18 -6.96 -0.53
CA ALA A 79 -8.62 -8.14 -1.25
C ALA A 79 -8.59 -7.93 -2.76
N LYS A 80 -9.12 -6.79 -3.23
CA LYS A 80 -9.11 -6.44 -4.66
C LYS A 80 -7.69 -6.24 -5.18
N PHE A 81 -6.84 -5.60 -4.40
CA PHE A 81 -5.44 -5.38 -4.78
C PHE A 81 -4.66 -6.69 -4.84
N GLY A 82 -4.89 -7.60 -3.91
CA GLY A 82 -4.30 -8.93 -3.92
C GLY A 82 -4.67 -9.73 -5.17
N ASP A 83 -5.94 -9.68 -5.56
CA ASP A 83 -6.40 -10.33 -6.80
C ASP A 83 -5.73 -9.72 -8.03
N LYS A 84 -5.58 -8.39 -8.04
CA LYS A 84 -4.92 -7.68 -9.13
C LYS A 84 -3.42 -8.03 -9.22
N LEU A 85 -2.76 -8.19 -8.08
CA LEU A 85 -1.37 -8.64 -8.02
C LEU A 85 -1.22 -10.05 -8.60
N LYS A 86 -2.10 -10.97 -8.25
CA LYS A 86 -2.09 -12.32 -8.81
C LYS A 86 -2.29 -12.30 -10.32
N ALA A 87 -3.22 -11.50 -10.82
CA ALA A 87 -3.47 -11.36 -12.25
C ALA A 87 -2.26 -10.81 -12.98
N ALA A 88 -1.45 -9.99 -12.32
CA ALA A 88 -0.21 -9.43 -12.87
C ALA A 88 1.00 -10.39 -12.73
N GLY A 89 0.80 -11.57 -12.11
CA GLY A 89 1.87 -12.54 -11.90
C GLY A 89 2.76 -12.27 -10.70
N VAL A 90 2.36 -11.37 -9.80
CA VAL A 90 3.11 -11.07 -8.58
C VAL A 90 2.67 -12.00 -7.46
N SER A 91 3.60 -12.78 -6.91
CA SER A 91 3.31 -13.74 -5.84
C SER A 91 3.92 -13.34 -4.49
N ALA A 92 4.91 -12.45 -4.49
CA ALA A 92 5.59 -11.99 -3.27
C ALA A 92 5.90 -10.51 -3.37
N VAL A 93 5.82 -9.81 -2.24
CA VAL A 93 6.10 -8.37 -2.16
C VAL A 93 6.89 -8.07 -0.89
N VAL A 94 7.49 -6.88 -0.85
CA VAL A 94 8.05 -6.29 0.37
C VAL A 94 7.12 -5.16 0.78
N PHE A 95 6.61 -5.20 2.01
CA PHE A 95 5.60 -4.24 2.46
C PHE A 95 6.25 -2.96 2.97
N ASP A 96 5.83 -1.83 2.41
CA ASP A 96 6.26 -0.49 2.83
C ASP A 96 5.06 0.23 3.48
N ARG A 97 5.09 0.33 4.81
CA ARG A 97 4.04 1.00 5.58
C ARG A 97 4.12 2.53 5.49
N GLY A 98 5.15 3.08 4.89
CA GLY A 98 5.38 4.52 4.82
C GLY A 98 5.64 5.12 6.20
N SER A 99 4.93 6.19 6.54
CA SER A 99 5.08 6.86 7.84
C SER A 99 4.14 6.32 8.92
N ARG A 100 3.25 5.36 8.59
CA ARG A 100 2.27 4.82 9.52
C ARG A 100 2.81 3.60 10.25
N THR A 101 2.30 3.34 11.47
CA THR A 101 2.61 2.13 12.21
C THR A 101 1.87 0.94 11.59
N TYR A 102 2.44 -0.26 11.74
CA TYR A 102 1.86 -1.49 11.20
C TYR A 102 0.75 -1.99 12.13
N HIS A 103 -0.36 -1.28 12.16
CA HIS A 103 -1.59 -1.76 12.78
C HIS A 103 -2.80 -0.95 12.30
N GLY A 104 -3.99 -1.29 12.77
CA GLY A 104 -5.22 -0.64 12.35
C GLY A 104 -5.49 -0.86 10.87
N CYS A 105 -5.71 0.22 10.11
CA CYS A 105 -6.02 0.16 8.68
C CYS A 105 -4.88 -0.45 7.86
N VAL A 106 -3.63 -0.13 8.19
CA VAL A 106 -2.45 -0.66 7.49
C VAL A 106 -2.38 -2.17 7.66
N LYS A 107 -2.54 -2.65 8.88
CA LYS A 107 -2.55 -4.09 9.16
C LYS A 107 -3.71 -4.79 8.46
N SER A 108 -4.91 -4.20 8.49
CA SER A 108 -6.09 -4.79 7.84
C SER A 108 -5.90 -4.92 6.33
N PHE A 109 -5.30 -3.91 5.70
CA PHE A 109 -4.97 -3.96 4.28
C PHE A 109 -3.95 -5.09 4.01
N ALA A 110 -2.88 -5.16 4.79
CA ALA A 110 -1.84 -6.16 4.63
C ALA A 110 -2.40 -7.59 4.82
N ASP A 111 -3.22 -7.79 5.84
CA ASP A 111 -3.84 -9.10 6.10
C ASP A 111 -4.76 -9.52 4.94
N ALA A 112 -5.51 -8.59 4.36
CA ALA A 112 -6.39 -8.86 3.21
C ALA A 112 -5.57 -9.24 1.97
N VAL A 113 -4.44 -8.58 1.72
CA VAL A 113 -3.55 -8.93 0.62
C VAL A 113 -2.93 -10.31 0.84
N ARG A 114 -2.51 -10.63 2.06
CA ARG A 114 -1.99 -11.96 2.39
C ARG A 114 -3.04 -13.05 2.21
N ALA A 115 -4.29 -12.77 2.58
CA ALA A 115 -5.41 -13.70 2.43
C ALA A 115 -5.68 -14.03 0.95
N ALA A 116 -5.35 -13.13 0.04
CA ALA A 116 -5.43 -13.36 -1.40
C ALA A 116 -4.30 -14.26 -1.93
N GLY A 117 -3.31 -14.59 -1.10
CA GLY A 117 -2.23 -15.50 -1.47
C GLY A 117 -0.89 -14.85 -1.80
N ILE A 118 -0.72 -13.58 -1.45
CA ILE A 118 0.54 -12.87 -1.67
C ILE A 118 1.44 -13.06 -0.45
N ASN A 119 2.71 -13.39 -0.68
CA ASN A 119 3.70 -13.61 0.37
C ASN A 119 4.42 -12.32 0.76
N PHE A 120 4.44 -12.04 2.04
CA PHE A 120 5.31 -10.99 2.62
C PHE A 120 5.32 -11.04 4.14
#